data_1c55dae4a8f40879e9c0237b5f85d5fd
#
_entry.id   1c55dae4a8f40879e9c0237b5f85d5fd
#
_cell.length_a   1.000
_cell.length_b   1.000
_cell.length_c   1.000
_cell.angle_alpha   90.00
_cell.angle_beta   90.00
_cell.angle_gamma   90.00
#
_symmetry.space_group_name_H-M   'P 1'
#
loop_
_entity.id
_entity.type
_entity.pdbx_description
1 polymer ?
#
loop_
_entity_poly.entity_id
_entity_poly.type
_entity_poly.pdbx_seq_one_letter_code
_entity_poly.pdbx_strand_id
1 'polypeptide(L)'
;GYYLHIEPGQSFISGGSYIPPSPWLNAIRERIAEDGDTLQKIINSREYRKYFSGLEGEKLKVPPRGFSRDHPHIELIKMKSFLPEKSLTDSEVIDPGFFNVVVGAFRAMKPLNDFLTTGI
;
A
#
# COMPACT_ATOMS: atom_id res chain seq x y z
N GLY A 1 0.77 8.55 -0.20
CA GLY A 1 -0.32 9.46 -0.01
C GLY A 1 -1.47 8.89 0.79
N TYR A 2 -2.45 9.71 0.99
CA TYR A 2 -3.69 9.38 1.68
C TYR A 2 -4.83 9.85 0.79
N TYR A 3 -5.78 8.97 0.49
CA TYR A 3 -6.80 9.28 -0.50
C TYR A 3 -8.16 8.75 -0.07
N LEU A 4 -9.17 9.62 -0.12
CA LEU A 4 -10.57 9.26 0.12
C LEU A 4 -11.39 9.69 -1.09
N HIS A 5 -12.10 8.73 -1.68
CA HIS A 5 -13.02 8.99 -2.80
C HIS A 5 -14.43 8.68 -2.35
N ILE A 6 -15.33 9.63 -2.50
CA ILE A 6 -16.75 9.46 -2.16
C ILE A 6 -17.57 9.59 -3.43
N GLU A 7 -18.23 8.49 -3.79
CA GLU A 7 -19.09 8.40 -4.95
C GLU A 7 -20.12 7.31 -4.68
N PRO A 8 -21.42 7.57 -4.85
CA PRO A 8 -22.44 6.54 -4.60
C PRO A 8 -22.10 5.22 -5.31
N GLY A 9 -22.03 4.14 -4.54
CA GLY A 9 -21.71 2.81 -5.05
C GLY A 9 -20.24 2.55 -5.36
N GLN A 10 -19.35 3.55 -5.26
CA GLN A 10 -17.95 3.44 -5.68
C GLN A 10 -16.99 4.17 -4.74
N SER A 11 -17.34 4.35 -3.50
CA SER A 11 -16.47 5.01 -2.53
C SER A 11 -15.34 4.10 -2.07
N PHE A 12 -14.17 4.67 -1.79
CA PHE A 12 -13.04 3.89 -1.29
C PHE A 12 -12.02 4.76 -0.56
N ILE A 13 -11.20 4.10 0.25
CA ILE A 13 -10.01 4.68 0.87
C ILE A 13 -8.81 4.01 0.20
N SER A 14 -7.82 4.80 -0.15
CA SER A 14 -6.57 4.30 -0.70
C SER A 14 -5.40 5.20 -0.27
N GLY A 15 -4.21 4.85 -0.72
CA GLY A 15 -3.00 5.62 -0.45
C GLY A 15 -1.78 4.92 -1.01
N GLY A 16 -0.67 4.97 -0.28
CA GLY A 16 0.58 4.37 -0.74
C GLY A 16 1.20 5.16 -1.89
N SER A 17 1.74 4.44 -2.86
CA SER A 17 2.41 5.03 -4.03
C SER A 17 1.85 4.45 -5.31
N TYR A 18 1.22 5.31 -6.12
CA TYR A 18 0.67 4.94 -7.42
C TYR A 18 1.65 5.31 -8.52
N ILE A 19 2.12 4.31 -9.27
CA ILE A 19 3.06 4.47 -10.39
C ILE A 19 4.16 5.50 -10.07
N PRO A 20 4.98 5.26 -9.02
CA PRO A 20 6.04 6.21 -8.69
C PRO A 20 7.03 6.35 -9.85
N PRO A 21 7.64 7.53 -10.03
CA PRO A 21 8.68 7.71 -11.05
C PRO A 21 9.83 6.73 -10.86
N SER A 22 10.55 6.41 -11.95
CA SER A 22 11.59 5.38 -11.93
C SER A 22 12.63 5.53 -10.83
N PRO A 23 13.19 6.72 -10.54
CA PRO A 23 14.16 6.83 -9.45
C PRO A 23 13.55 6.47 -8.09
N TRP A 24 12.31 6.88 -7.85
CA TRP A 24 11.60 6.58 -6.62
C TRP A 24 11.25 5.08 -6.55
N LEU A 25 10.73 4.52 -7.63
CA LEU A 25 10.40 3.09 -7.69
C LEU A 25 11.65 2.22 -7.45
N ASN A 26 12.79 2.59 -8.01
CA ASN A 26 14.04 1.88 -7.78
C ASN A 26 14.46 1.95 -6.31
N ALA A 27 14.33 3.11 -5.67
CA ALA A 27 14.64 3.26 -4.25
C ALA A 27 13.73 2.39 -3.39
N ILE A 28 12.45 2.32 -3.70
CA ILE A 28 11.50 1.43 -3.01
C ILE A 28 11.91 -0.02 -3.18
N ARG A 29 12.26 -0.45 -4.38
CA ARG A 29 12.68 -1.83 -4.66
C ARG A 29 13.96 -2.21 -3.92
N GLU A 30 14.92 -1.31 -3.87
CA GLU A 30 16.16 -1.55 -3.11
C GLU A 30 15.87 -1.66 -1.62
N ARG A 31 14.99 -0.82 -1.10
CA ARG A 31 14.60 -0.91 0.30
C ARG A 31 13.87 -2.23 0.60
N ILE A 32 13.00 -2.68 -0.29
CA ILE A 32 12.33 -3.98 -0.12
C ILE A 32 13.36 -5.11 -0.15
N ALA A 33 14.35 -5.03 -1.04
CA ALA A 33 15.38 -6.04 -1.12
C ALA A 33 16.21 -6.14 0.17
N GLU A 34 16.46 -5.00 0.82
CA GLU A 34 17.24 -4.94 2.06
C GLU A 34 16.41 -5.22 3.30
N ASP A 35 15.16 -4.76 3.31
CA ASP A 35 14.32 -4.73 4.52
C ASP A 35 12.86 -5.11 4.25
N GLY A 36 12.63 -6.03 3.33
CA GLY A 36 11.29 -6.50 2.97
C GLY A 36 10.55 -7.16 4.12
N ASP A 37 11.26 -7.69 5.11
CA ASP A 37 10.62 -8.25 6.30
C ASP A 37 9.84 -7.18 7.07
N THR A 38 10.36 -5.96 7.14
CA THR A 38 9.64 -4.84 7.75
C THR A 38 8.35 -4.53 7.00
N LEU A 39 8.39 -4.50 5.67
CA LEU A 39 7.19 -4.28 4.86
C LEU A 39 6.18 -5.41 5.07
N GLN A 40 6.63 -6.66 5.10
CA GLN A 40 5.75 -7.80 5.37
C GLN A 40 5.07 -7.68 6.75
N LYS A 41 5.81 -7.25 7.77
CA LYS A 41 5.23 -7.05 9.10
C LYS A 41 4.19 -5.96 9.10
N ILE A 42 4.41 -4.87 8.36
CA ILE A 42 3.46 -3.76 8.26
C ILE A 42 2.15 -4.24 7.64
N ILE A 43 2.21 -4.85 6.46
CA ILE A 43 1.01 -5.24 5.73
C ILE A 43 0.31 -6.47 6.31
N ASN A 44 0.96 -7.17 7.22
CA ASN A 44 0.37 -8.30 7.93
C ASN A 44 0.00 -7.95 9.38
N SER A 45 0.23 -6.72 9.83
CA SER A 45 -0.12 -6.30 11.17
C SER A 45 -1.63 -6.29 11.37
N ARG A 46 -2.08 -6.45 12.63
CA ARG A 46 -3.49 -6.43 12.97
C ARG A 46 -4.13 -5.09 12.62
N GLU A 47 -3.43 -4.00 12.88
CA GLU A 47 -3.91 -2.63 12.63
C GLU A 47 -4.15 -2.43 11.13
N TYR A 48 -3.20 -2.85 10.30
CA TYR A 48 -3.32 -2.73 8.84
C TYR A 48 -4.43 -3.62 8.31
N ARG A 49 -4.46 -4.89 8.74
CA ARG A 49 -5.44 -5.88 8.27
C ARG A 49 -6.86 -5.58 8.71
N LYS A 50 -7.05 -4.75 9.71
CA LYS A 50 -8.39 -4.28 10.09
C LYS A 50 -9.07 -3.53 8.94
N TYR A 51 -8.30 -2.87 8.09
CA TYR A 51 -8.81 -2.04 7.00
C TYR A 51 -8.45 -2.55 5.61
N PHE A 52 -7.30 -3.17 5.45
CA PHE A 52 -6.75 -3.52 4.13
C PHE A 52 -6.38 -4.99 4.06
N SER A 53 -6.53 -5.59 2.86
CA SER A 53 -6.23 -7.01 2.66
C SER A 53 -4.81 -7.29 2.17
N GLY A 54 -4.00 -6.28 2.01
CA GLY A 54 -2.63 -6.39 1.50
C GLY A 54 -2.29 -5.17 0.68
N LEU A 55 -1.56 -5.38 -0.40
CA LEU A 55 -1.22 -4.31 -1.35
C LEU A 55 -1.82 -4.63 -2.70
N GLU A 56 -2.47 -3.64 -3.30
CA GLU A 56 -2.97 -3.71 -4.66
C GLU A 56 -2.01 -2.99 -5.61
N GLY A 57 -2.11 -3.28 -6.89
CA GLY A 57 -1.30 -2.64 -7.92
C GLY A 57 -0.79 -3.66 -8.92
N GLU A 58 -0.43 -3.17 -10.10
CA GLU A 58 0.12 -4.01 -11.15
C GLU A 58 1.52 -4.50 -10.78
N LYS A 59 1.88 -5.66 -11.31
CA LYS A 59 3.21 -6.26 -11.13
C LYS A 59 3.85 -6.51 -12.48
N LEU A 60 5.18 -6.47 -12.49
CA LEU A 60 5.95 -6.99 -13.60
C LEU A 60 5.78 -8.51 -13.67
N LYS A 61 5.82 -9.07 -14.88
CA LYS A 61 5.75 -10.52 -15.06
C LYS A 61 7.07 -11.20 -14.73
N VAL A 62 8.17 -10.47 -14.91
CA VAL A 62 9.52 -10.95 -14.64
C VAL A 62 10.19 -10.01 -13.64
N PRO A 63 11.25 -10.46 -12.94
CA PRO A 63 11.97 -9.58 -12.02
C PRO A 63 12.51 -8.34 -12.74
N PRO A 64 12.48 -7.17 -12.09
CA PRO A 64 13.13 -5.99 -12.64
C PRO A 64 14.65 -6.19 -12.67
N ARG A 65 15.31 -5.42 -13.53
CA ARG A 65 16.75 -5.50 -13.71
C ARG A 65 17.48 -5.32 -12.38
N GLY A 66 18.44 -6.20 -12.10
CA GLY A 66 19.23 -6.14 -10.88
C GLY A 66 18.68 -6.94 -9.71
N PHE A 67 17.54 -7.62 -9.88
CA PHE A 67 16.94 -8.42 -8.81
C PHE A 67 16.77 -9.86 -9.26
N SER A 68 17.12 -10.80 -8.35
CA SER A 68 17.03 -12.22 -8.63
C SER A 68 15.60 -12.73 -8.50
N ARG A 69 15.22 -13.64 -9.40
CA ARG A 69 13.97 -14.39 -9.32
C ARG A 69 13.81 -15.11 -7.97
N ASP A 70 14.91 -15.49 -7.36
CA ASP A 70 14.92 -16.26 -6.11
C ASP A 70 14.91 -15.38 -4.86
N HIS A 71 14.85 -14.07 -5.02
CA HIS A 71 14.81 -13.16 -3.86
C HIS A 71 13.58 -13.46 -3.00
N PRO A 72 13.71 -13.52 -1.65
CA PRO A 72 12.58 -13.84 -0.77
C PRO A 72 11.39 -12.89 -0.90
N HIS A 73 11.62 -11.64 -1.31
CA HIS A 73 10.58 -10.62 -1.45
C HIS A 73 10.33 -10.23 -2.90
N ILE A 74 10.61 -11.13 -3.85
CA ILE A 74 10.52 -10.79 -5.28
C ILE A 74 9.11 -10.37 -5.70
N GLU A 75 8.06 -10.93 -5.10
CA GLU A 75 6.69 -10.55 -5.46
C GLU A 75 6.38 -9.10 -5.10
N LEU A 76 6.94 -8.58 -4.01
CA LEU A 76 6.83 -7.17 -3.65
C LEU A 76 7.71 -6.30 -4.54
N ILE A 77 8.92 -6.77 -4.86
CA ILE A 77 9.86 -6.05 -5.73
C ILE A 77 9.28 -5.86 -7.13
N LYS A 78 8.51 -6.83 -7.62
CA LYS A 78 7.88 -6.78 -8.95
C LYS A 78 6.74 -5.77 -9.04
N MET A 79 6.24 -5.24 -7.93
CA MET A 79 5.13 -4.31 -7.96
C MET A 79 5.51 -2.99 -8.62
N LYS A 80 4.58 -2.43 -9.41
CA LYS A 80 4.72 -1.11 -10.05
C LYS A 80 4.05 -0.01 -9.24
N SER A 81 3.10 -0.39 -8.39
CA SER A 81 2.37 0.49 -7.48
C SER A 81 2.16 -0.24 -6.17
N PHE A 82 2.03 0.49 -5.08
CA PHE A 82 1.91 -0.07 -3.73
C PHE A 82 0.70 0.58 -3.06
N LEU A 83 -0.48 -0.04 -3.24
CA LEU A 83 -1.74 0.59 -2.90
C LEU A 83 -2.49 -0.20 -1.82
N PRO A 84 -2.62 0.35 -0.60
CA PRO A 84 -3.65 -0.12 0.30
C PRO A 84 -5.00 0.35 -0.23
N GLU A 85 -6.00 -0.52 -0.25
CA GLU A 85 -7.34 -0.16 -0.72
C GLU A 85 -8.40 -0.76 0.18
N LYS A 86 -9.41 0.05 0.51
CA LYS A 86 -10.60 -0.38 1.21
C LYS A 86 -11.83 0.18 0.51
N SER A 87 -12.66 -0.71 -0.05
CA SER A 87 -13.95 -0.31 -0.58
C SER A 87 -14.89 0.09 0.55
N LEU A 88 -15.70 1.10 0.31
CA LEU A 88 -16.68 1.62 1.27
C LEU A 88 -18.08 1.46 0.70
N THR A 89 -19.00 0.94 1.51
CA THR A 89 -20.42 0.90 1.13
C THR A 89 -21.04 2.27 1.34
N ASP A 90 -22.16 2.53 0.67
CA ASP A 90 -22.92 3.78 0.87
C ASP A 90 -23.38 3.90 2.33
N SER A 91 -23.75 2.78 2.96
CA SER A 91 -24.13 2.75 4.37
C SER A 91 -22.99 3.18 5.28
N GLU A 92 -21.76 2.75 4.98
CA GLU A 92 -20.58 3.15 5.75
C GLU A 92 -20.31 4.66 5.63
N VAL A 93 -20.49 5.21 4.42
CA VAL A 93 -20.22 6.63 4.16
C VAL A 93 -21.16 7.55 4.94
N ILE A 94 -22.44 7.16 5.07
CA ILE A 94 -23.43 7.97 5.78
C ILE A 94 -23.52 7.66 7.28
N ASP A 95 -22.78 6.65 7.75
CA ASP A 95 -22.79 6.28 9.16
C ASP A 95 -22.14 7.38 10.02
N PRO A 96 -22.70 7.68 11.22
CA PRO A 96 -22.10 8.69 12.11
C PRO A 96 -20.65 8.39 12.49
N GLY A 97 -20.25 7.12 12.47
CA GLY A 97 -18.87 6.70 12.75
C GLY A 97 -17.90 6.78 11.57
N PHE A 98 -18.35 7.26 10.41
CA PHE A 98 -17.53 7.27 9.18
C PHE A 98 -16.21 8.01 9.37
N PHE A 99 -16.23 9.17 10.00
CA PHE A 99 -15.01 9.95 10.24
C PHE A 99 -13.95 9.12 10.98
N ASN A 100 -14.37 8.39 12.02
CA ASN A 100 -13.46 7.55 12.80
C ASN A 100 -12.89 6.39 11.96
N VAL A 101 -13.68 5.85 11.04
CA VAL A 101 -13.19 4.80 10.12
C VAL A 101 -12.10 5.37 9.22
N VAL A 102 -12.30 6.55 8.65
CA VAL A 102 -11.31 7.18 7.76
C VAL A 102 -10.03 7.49 8.53
N VAL A 103 -10.15 8.09 9.71
CA VAL A 103 -8.97 8.40 10.55
C VAL A 103 -8.23 7.13 10.93
N GLY A 104 -8.96 6.09 11.34
CA GLY A 104 -8.36 4.81 11.70
C GLY A 104 -7.61 4.17 10.53
N ALA A 105 -8.22 4.18 9.35
CA ALA A 105 -7.60 3.63 8.14
C ALA A 105 -6.33 4.40 7.77
N PHE A 106 -6.36 5.73 7.83
CA PHE A 106 -5.17 6.55 7.54
C PHE A 106 -4.05 6.31 8.56
N ARG A 107 -4.40 6.16 9.85
CA ARG A 107 -3.41 5.82 10.87
C ARG A 107 -2.79 4.45 10.62
N ALA A 108 -3.59 3.47 10.23
CA ALA A 108 -3.12 2.13 9.91
C ALA A 108 -2.21 2.12 8.68
N MET A 109 -2.42 3.04 7.74
CA MET A 109 -1.65 3.19 6.51
C MET A 109 -0.31 3.88 6.73
N LYS A 110 -0.17 4.69 7.78
CA LYS A 110 1.01 5.53 7.98
C LYS A 110 2.34 4.76 7.97
N PRO A 111 2.49 3.63 8.68
CA PRO A 111 3.76 2.88 8.61
C PRO A 111 4.14 2.46 7.18
N LEU A 112 3.15 2.09 6.36
CA LEU A 112 3.38 1.77 4.96
C LEU A 112 3.88 3.00 4.20
N ASN A 113 3.19 4.12 4.33
CA ASN A 113 3.60 5.35 3.65
C ASN A 113 5.01 5.79 4.08
N ASP A 114 5.33 5.68 5.36
CA ASP A 114 6.66 5.99 5.86
C ASP A 114 7.71 5.06 5.25
N PHE A 115 7.42 3.76 5.15
CA PHE A 115 8.32 2.80 4.50
C PHE A 115 8.56 3.16 3.04
N LEU A 116 7.52 3.50 2.31
CA LEU A 116 7.61 3.79 0.88
C LEU A 116 8.37 5.10 0.57
N THR A 117 8.48 6.00 1.53
CA THR A 117 9.12 7.30 1.34
C THR A 117 10.51 7.41 1.98
N THR A 118 10.90 6.45 2.81
CA THR A 118 12.21 6.47 3.47
C THR A 118 13.32 6.28 2.44
N GLY A 119 14.36 7.10 2.50
CA GLY A 119 15.53 7.01 1.62
C GLY A 119 15.36 7.67 0.26
N ILE A 120 14.27 8.39 0.07
CA ILE A 120 14.01 9.13 -1.17
C ILE A 120 14.39 10.58 -1.04
#